data_fb8554d05457f738f2c254c2a4e97376
#
_entry.id   fb8554d05457f738f2c254c2a4e97376
#
_cell.length_a   1.000
_cell.length_b   1.000
_cell.length_c   1.000
_cell.angle_alpha   90.00
_cell.angle_beta   90.00
_cell.angle_gamma   90.00
#
_symmetry.space_group_name_H-M   'P 1'
#
loop_
_entity.id
_entity.type
_entity.pdbx_description
1 polymer ?
#
loop_
_entity_poly.entity_id
_entity_poly.type
_entity_poly.pdbx_seq_one_letter_code
_entity_poly.pdbx_strand_id
1 'polypeptide(L)'
;MLKTGIYVDAENIRMCGGYGMRYDVLVELAGAGNSTLLRANSYLAEDRERTKDDPEYRQKLYRYHDVIRQCGFKVIKKFVKHFVDDEGILTTKANADMDLAIDALLQARNLDRVILLTGDGDFIRLVLALQNMGCRVEVIGFKHVSNELKEAADSFLSGFLIPGLLPIAAQGGENRQRGIPINYNPDRGFGFMRFYRLTPEGLLAQSVFFHCSKAPEVNDSLFLDSSNIFEFTIVKNPDNSGRTEAWDIHSLDA
;
A
#
# COMPACT_ATOMS: atom_id res chain seq x y z
N MET A 1 15.13 -20.09 2.34
CA MET A 1 14.45 -19.12 1.46
C MET A 1 12.97 -19.13 1.83
N LEU A 2 12.43 -17.99 2.27
CA LEU A 2 11.02 -17.87 2.66
C LEU A 2 10.11 -17.93 1.44
N LYS A 3 9.05 -18.71 1.52
CA LYS A 3 8.04 -18.83 0.45
C LYS A 3 6.92 -17.82 0.71
N THR A 4 6.80 -16.83 -0.16
CA THR A 4 5.87 -15.71 0.00
C THR A 4 4.67 -15.83 -0.93
N GLY A 5 3.49 -15.49 -0.42
CA GLY A 5 2.27 -15.25 -1.18
C GLY A 5 1.81 -13.78 -1.06
N ILE A 6 1.32 -13.19 -2.15
CA ILE A 6 0.68 -11.86 -2.17
C ILE A 6 -0.79 -12.02 -2.55
N TYR A 7 -1.66 -11.39 -1.78
CA TYR A 7 -3.11 -11.36 -2.01
C TYR A 7 -3.59 -9.92 -1.97
N VAL A 8 -4.10 -9.43 -3.09
CA VAL A 8 -4.51 -8.03 -3.26
C VAL A 8 -6.01 -7.95 -3.38
N ASP A 9 -6.65 -7.33 -2.41
CA ASP A 9 -8.02 -6.84 -2.51
C ASP A 9 -8.00 -5.51 -3.30
N ALA A 10 -8.05 -5.64 -4.62
CA ALA A 10 -7.80 -4.50 -5.50
C ALA A 10 -8.89 -3.42 -5.40
N GLU A 11 -10.12 -3.81 -5.05
CA GLU A 11 -11.21 -2.85 -4.90
C GLU A 11 -11.04 -2.01 -3.63
N ASN A 12 -10.75 -2.63 -2.49
CA ASN A 12 -10.46 -1.92 -1.24
C ASN A 12 -9.26 -0.99 -1.42
N ILE A 13 -8.16 -1.50 -1.99
CA ILE A 13 -6.95 -0.71 -2.25
C ILE A 13 -7.26 0.50 -3.14
N ARG A 14 -8.03 0.32 -4.22
CA ARG A 14 -8.42 1.41 -5.13
C ARG A 14 -9.24 2.48 -4.43
N MET A 15 -10.19 2.08 -3.60
CA MET A 15 -11.07 2.98 -2.84
C MET A 15 -10.35 3.74 -1.73
N CYS A 16 -9.30 3.12 -1.16
CA CYS A 16 -8.55 3.65 -0.02
C CYS A 16 -7.28 4.42 -0.40
N GLY A 17 -7.12 4.84 -1.66
CA GLY A 17 -6.02 5.70 -2.11
C GLY A 17 -4.83 4.97 -2.74
N GLY A 18 -4.93 3.66 -2.96
CA GLY A 18 -3.91 2.87 -3.69
C GLY A 18 -4.09 2.85 -5.21
N TYR A 19 -4.89 3.75 -5.78
CA TYR A 19 -5.06 3.84 -7.22
C TYR A 19 -3.73 4.13 -7.93
N GLY A 20 -3.46 3.38 -9.00
CA GLY A 20 -2.20 3.51 -9.73
C GLY A 20 -1.02 2.76 -9.09
N MET A 21 -1.28 1.89 -8.13
CA MET A 21 -0.27 1.05 -7.48
C MET A 21 0.51 0.20 -8.50
N ARG A 22 1.83 0.15 -8.32
CA ARG A 22 2.76 -0.61 -9.13
C ARG A 22 2.93 -2.04 -8.60
N TYR A 23 2.41 -3.00 -9.34
CA TYR A 23 2.46 -4.43 -8.98
C TYR A 23 3.87 -5.03 -9.07
N ASP A 24 4.73 -4.49 -9.93
CA ASP A 24 6.15 -4.89 -10.03
C ASP A 24 6.92 -4.59 -8.73
N VAL A 25 6.64 -3.46 -8.07
CA VAL A 25 7.24 -3.11 -6.77
C VAL A 25 6.80 -4.09 -5.67
N LEU A 26 5.56 -4.60 -5.71
CA LEU A 26 5.12 -5.64 -4.79
C LEU A 26 5.88 -6.96 -4.99
N VAL A 27 6.16 -7.32 -6.25
CA VAL A 27 6.97 -8.51 -6.57
C VAL A 27 8.38 -8.36 -6.04
N GLU A 28 8.99 -7.18 -6.23
CA GLU A 28 10.32 -6.86 -5.70
C GLU A 28 10.34 -6.96 -4.16
N LEU A 29 9.37 -6.34 -3.48
CA LEU A 29 9.21 -6.40 -2.03
C LEU A 29 9.05 -7.83 -1.51
N ALA A 30 8.25 -8.65 -2.20
CA ALA A 30 8.01 -10.03 -1.79
C ALA A 30 9.22 -10.95 -2.02
N GLY A 31 10.05 -10.63 -3.01
CA GLY A 31 11.28 -11.36 -3.31
C GLY A 31 12.49 -10.95 -2.46
N ALA A 32 12.40 -9.82 -1.76
CA ALA A 32 13.49 -9.31 -0.94
C ALA A 32 13.73 -10.18 0.33
N GLY A 33 14.93 -10.07 0.93
CA GLY A 33 15.25 -10.71 2.21
C GLY A 33 15.34 -12.24 2.15
N ASN A 34 15.97 -12.80 1.12
CA ASN A 34 16.08 -14.26 0.90
C ASN A 34 14.70 -14.94 0.79
N SER A 35 13.78 -14.30 0.09
CA SER A 35 12.42 -14.77 -0.12
C SER A 35 12.18 -15.15 -1.57
N THR A 36 11.20 -16.00 -1.82
CA THR A 36 10.72 -16.33 -3.18
C THR A 36 9.21 -16.20 -3.25
N LEU A 37 8.73 -15.53 -4.29
CA LEU A 37 7.31 -15.37 -4.55
C LEU A 37 6.74 -16.63 -5.21
N LEU A 38 5.88 -17.36 -4.49
CA LEU A 38 5.19 -18.54 -5.00
C LEU A 38 3.81 -18.25 -5.54
N ARG A 39 3.11 -17.29 -4.96
CA ARG A 39 1.75 -16.92 -5.35
C ARG A 39 1.60 -15.40 -5.33
N ALA A 40 0.99 -14.88 -6.39
CA ALA A 40 0.60 -13.49 -6.49
C ALA A 40 -0.80 -13.42 -7.11
N ASN A 41 -1.78 -13.09 -6.31
CA ASN A 41 -3.18 -13.04 -6.68
C ASN A 41 -3.73 -11.63 -6.52
N SER A 42 -4.46 -11.14 -7.52
CA SER A 42 -5.19 -9.87 -7.43
C SER A 42 -6.67 -10.12 -7.70
N TYR A 43 -7.52 -9.73 -6.78
CA TYR A 43 -8.97 -9.93 -6.80
C TYR A 43 -9.64 -8.64 -7.24
N LEU A 44 -10.37 -8.70 -8.35
CA LEU A 44 -10.94 -7.53 -9.02
C LEU A 44 -12.44 -7.70 -9.24
N ALA A 45 -13.17 -6.61 -9.00
CA ALA A 45 -14.56 -6.50 -9.43
C ALA A 45 -14.61 -6.14 -10.93
N GLU A 46 -15.45 -6.84 -11.69
CA GLU A 46 -15.69 -6.54 -13.11
C GLU A 46 -17.20 -6.40 -13.36
N ASP A 47 -17.61 -5.22 -13.83
CA ASP A 47 -18.98 -4.98 -14.28
C ASP A 47 -19.13 -5.46 -15.72
N ARG A 48 -19.85 -6.58 -15.89
CA ARG A 48 -20.06 -7.21 -17.21
C ARG A 48 -20.90 -6.34 -18.14
N GLU A 49 -21.93 -5.68 -17.62
CA GLU A 49 -22.83 -4.87 -18.42
C GLU A 49 -22.07 -3.66 -18.96
N ARG A 50 -21.39 -2.94 -18.06
CA ARG A 50 -20.55 -1.82 -18.46
C ARG A 50 -19.43 -2.24 -19.41
N THR A 51 -18.78 -3.37 -19.17
CA THR A 51 -17.72 -3.90 -20.06
C THR A 51 -18.26 -4.24 -21.45
N LYS A 52 -19.53 -4.65 -21.55
CA LYS A 52 -20.19 -4.95 -22.82
C LYS A 52 -20.56 -3.68 -23.58
N ASP A 53 -21.11 -2.69 -22.87
CA ASP A 53 -21.74 -1.51 -23.47
C ASP A 53 -20.75 -0.35 -23.69
N ASP A 54 -19.62 -0.30 -22.95
CA ASP A 54 -18.59 0.74 -23.03
C ASP A 54 -17.26 0.17 -23.54
N PRO A 55 -16.95 0.32 -24.85
CA PRO A 55 -15.72 -0.19 -25.45
C PRO A 55 -14.45 0.48 -24.87
N GLU A 56 -14.51 1.75 -24.48
CA GLU A 56 -13.36 2.48 -23.92
C GLU A 56 -13.04 1.97 -22.51
N TYR A 57 -14.06 1.81 -21.67
CA TYR A 57 -13.92 1.20 -20.35
C TYR A 57 -13.34 -0.21 -20.46
N ARG A 58 -13.89 -1.03 -21.36
CA ARG A 58 -13.40 -2.39 -21.64
C ARG A 58 -11.92 -2.40 -22.00
N GLN A 59 -11.48 -1.51 -22.89
CA GLN A 59 -10.08 -1.45 -23.34
C GLN A 59 -9.16 -1.04 -22.17
N LYS A 60 -9.55 -0.04 -21.35
CA LYS A 60 -8.80 0.38 -20.16
C LYS A 60 -8.69 -0.75 -19.14
N LEU A 61 -9.80 -1.45 -18.88
CA LEU A 61 -9.85 -2.58 -17.95
C LEU A 61 -8.94 -3.73 -18.39
N TYR A 62 -8.98 -4.11 -19.67
CA TYR A 62 -8.15 -5.20 -20.18
C TYR A 62 -6.66 -4.83 -20.16
N ARG A 63 -6.29 -3.60 -20.51
CA ARG A 63 -4.91 -3.13 -20.37
C ARG A 63 -4.44 -3.20 -18.91
N TYR A 64 -5.27 -2.81 -17.97
CA TYR A 64 -4.97 -2.91 -16.55
C TYR A 64 -4.75 -4.38 -16.12
N HIS A 65 -5.63 -5.29 -16.53
CA HIS A 65 -5.45 -6.72 -16.26
C HIS A 65 -4.17 -7.28 -16.87
N ASP A 66 -3.80 -6.84 -18.06
CA ASP A 66 -2.59 -7.32 -18.74
C ASP A 66 -1.33 -6.82 -18.04
N VAL A 67 -1.30 -5.57 -17.56
CA VAL A 67 -0.20 -5.04 -16.73
C VAL A 67 -0.03 -5.88 -15.46
N ILE A 68 -1.12 -6.19 -14.76
CA ILE A 68 -1.08 -7.03 -13.54
C ILE A 68 -0.50 -8.43 -13.88
N ARG A 69 -0.96 -9.06 -14.96
CA ARG A 69 -0.45 -10.37 -15.39
C ARG A 69 1.01 -10.33 -15.80
N GLN A 70 1.46 -9.28 -16.48
CA GLN A 70 2.87 -9.07 -16.85
C GLN A 70 3.78 -8.98 -15.63
N CYS A 71 3.27 -8.47 -14.49
CA CYS A 71 3.97 -8.50 -13.20
C CYS A 71 3.94 -9.88 -12.51
N GLY A 72 3.36 -10.91 -13.13
CA GLY A 72 3.31 -12.28 -12.57
C GLY A 72 2.11 -12.55 -11.67
N PHE A 73 1.13 -11.67 -11.59
CA PHE A 73 -0.08 -11.90 -10.81
C PHE A 73 -1.14 -12.69 -11.58
N LYS A 74 -1.80 -13.59 -10.87
CA LYS A 74 -3.06 -14.17 -11.31
C LYS A 74 -4.18 -13.15 -11.05
N VAL A 75 -4.92 -12.79 -12.09
CA VAL A 75 -6.10 -11.94 -11.99
C VAL A 75 -7.34 -12.80 -11.76
N ILE A 76 -7.95 -12.66 -10.60
CA ILE A 76 -9.21 -13.33 -10.22
C ILE A 76 -10.33 -12.30 -10.33
N LYS A 77 -11.32 -12.59 -11.18
CA LYS A 77 -12.41 -11.67 -11.48
C LYS A 77 -13.66 -12.08 -10.75
N LYS A 78 -14.27 -11.15 -10.03
CA LYS A 78 -15.61 -11.29 -9.48
C LYS A 78 -16.56 -10.39 -10.24
N PHE A 79 -17.62 -10.98 -10.76
CA PHE A 79 -18.60 -10.20 -11.50
C PHE A 79 -19.54 -9.47 -10.55
N VAL A 80 -19.70 -8.20 -10.84
CA VAL A 80 -20.64 -7.33 -10.14
C VAL A 80 -22.06 -7.84 -10.37
N LYS A 81 -22.84 -7.91 -9.30
CA LYS A 81 -24.27 -8.18 -9.34
C LYS A 81 -25.03 -6.91 -8.98
N HIS A 82 -25.99 -6.55 -9.81
CA HIS A 82 -26.89 -5.44 -9.57
C HIS A 82 -28.17 -5.99 -8.91
N PHE A 83 -28.52 -5.42 -7.77
CA PHE A 83 -29.75 -5.71 -7.07
C PHE A 83 -30.56 -4.43 -7.00
N VAL A 84 -31.83 -4.50 -7.36
CA VAL A 84 -32.77 -3.42 -7.13
C VAL A 84 -33.57 -3.83 -5.89
N ASP A 85 -33.58 -3.00 -4.85
CA ASP A 85 -34.40 -3.24 -3.67
C ASP A 85 -35.87 -2.86 -3.91
N ASP A 86 -36.69 -3.12 -2.92
CA ASP A 86 -38.14 -2.86 -3.00
C ASP A 86 -38.48 -1.35 -3.14
N GLU A 87 -37.49 -0.47 -2.86
CA GLU A 87 -37.60 0.99 -2.99
C GLU A 87 -37.05 1.49 -4.35
N GLY A 88 -36.59 0.58 -5.23
CA GLY A 88 -36.04 0.90 -6.54
C GLY A 88 -34.57 1.38 -6.50
N ILE A 89 -33.89 1.24 -5.37
CA ILE A 89 -32.47 1.65 -5.22
C ILE A 89 -31.57 0.56 -5.80
N LEU A 90 -30.74 0.92 -6.76
CA LEU A 90 -29.76 0.02 -7.36
C LEU A 90 -28.58 -0.18 -6.41
N THR A 91 -28.46 -1.36 -5.82
CA THR A 91 -27.32 -1.77 -5.01
C THR A 91 -26.41 -2.67 -5.82
N THR A 92 -25.14 -2.32 -5.86
CA THR A 92 -24.11 -3.04 -6.61
C THR A 92 -23.21 -3.79 -5.62
N LYS A 93 -23.13 -5.12 -5.74
CA LYS A 93 -22.25 -5.96 -4.91
C LYS A 93 -21.32 -6.80 -5.77
N ALA A 94 -20.04 -6.71 -5.49
CA ALA A 94 -19.00 -7.63 -5.99
C ALA A 94 -18.09 -7.93 -4.81
N ASN A 95 -18.41 -8.97 -4.05
CA ASN A 95 -17.60 -9.36 -2.90
C ASN A 95 -16.60 -10.44 -3.35
N ALA A 96 -15.34 -10.06 -3.52
CA ALA A 96 -14.24 -10.97 -3.83
C ALA A 96 -13.51 -11.47 -2.57
N ASP A 97 -13.88 -10.99 -1.37
CA ASP A 97 -13.21 -11.25 -0.09
C ASP A 97 -13.24 -12.74 0.25
N MET A 98 -14.37 -13.40 -0.02
CA MET A 98 -14.50 -14.84 0.20
C MET A 98 -13.55 -15.64 -0.71
N ASP A 99 -13.43 -15.26 -1.99
CA ASP A 99 -12.54 -15.92 -2.94
C ASP A 99 -11.08 -15.71 -2.52
N LEU A 100 -10.71 -14.49 -2.08
CA LEU A 100 -9.40 -14.17 -1.52
C LEU A 100 -9.10 -15.00 -0.27
N ALA A 101 -10.03 -15.04 0.67
CA ALA A 101 -9.85 -15.76 1.93
C ALA A 101 -9.66 -17.28 1.70
N ILE A 102 -10.48 -17.87 0.84
CA ILE A 102 -10.39 -19.30 0.49
C ILE A 102 -9.05 -19.60 -0.19
N ASP A 103 -8.67 -18.83 -1.20
CA ASP A 103 -7.41 -19.03 -1.91
C ASP A 103 -6.20 -18.90 -0.98
N ALA A 104 -6.18 -17.87 -0.11
CA ALA A 104 -5.11 -17.66 0.85
C ALA A 104 -4.99 -18.84 1.82
N LEU A 105 -6.09 -19.32 2.40
CA LEU A 105 -6.11 -20.47 3.31
C LEU A 105 -5.64 -21.77 2.63
N LEU A 106 -6.13 -22.05 1.41
CA LEU A 106 -5.74 -23.27 0.68
C LEU A 106 -4.26 -23.27 0.30
N GLN A 107 -3.71 -22.10 -0.04
CA GLN A 107 -2.32 -21.93 -0.48
C GLN A 107 -1.35 -21.80 0.69
N ALA A 108 -1.80 -21.39 1.88
CA ALA A 108 -1.00 -21.15 3.07
C ALA A 108 -0.13 -22.34 3.48
N ARG A 109 -0.57 -23.57 3.24
CA ARG A 109 0.20 -24.80 3.54
C ARG A 109 1.60 -24.85 2.91
N ASN A 110 1.80 -24.07 1.85
CA ASN A 110 3.07 -24.02 1.11
C ASN A 110 3.79 -22.67 1.28
N LEU A 111 3.32 -21.83 2.18
CA LEU A 111 3.83 -20.47 2.39
C LEU A 111 4.37 -20.31 3.80
N ASP A 112 5.44 -19.54 3.92
CA ASP A 112 6.01 -19.10 5.19
C ASP A 112 5.59 -17.65 5.51
N ARG A 113 5.29 -16.86 4.47
CA ARG A 113 4.95 -15.43 4.55
C ARG A 113 3.77 -15.11 3.64
N VAL A 114 2.81 -14.37 4.16
CA VAL A 114 1.67 -13.84 3.41
C VAL A 114 1.69 -12.31 3.49
N ILE A 115 1.67 -11.65 2.33
CA ILE A 115 1.48 -10.21 2.22
C ILE A 115 0.02 -9.99 1.77
N LEU A 116 -0.77 -9.41 2.65
CA LEU A 116 -2.18 -9.11 2.41
C LEU A 116 -2.36 -7.61 2.19
N LEU A 117 -2.82 -7.24 1.00
CA LEU A 117 -3.12 -5.86 0.65
C LEU A 117 -4.61 -5.60 0.81
N THR A 118 -4.99 -5.02 1.93
CA THR A 118 -6.36 -4.59 2.27
C THR A 118 -6.35 -3.67 3.48
N GLY A 119 -7.40 -2.89 3.66
CA GLY A 119 -7.67 -2.12 4.89
C GLY A 119 -8.88 -2.63 5.64
N ASP A 120 -9.54 -3.68 5.13
CA ASP A 120 -10.82 -4.16 5.64
C ASP A 120 -10.66 -5.05 6.87
N GLY A 121 -11.32 -4.68 7.96
CA GLY A 121 -11.38 -5.43 9.22
C GLY A 121 -12.00 -6.82 9.09
N ASP A 122 -12.80 -7.09 8.08
CA ASP A 122 -13.42 -8.41 7.88
C ASP A 122 -12.36 -9.50 7.65
N PHE A 123 -11.14 -9.12 7.24
CA PHE A 123 -10.01 -10.05 7.08
C PHE A 123 -9.28 -10.43 8.37
N ILE A 124 -9.64 -9.89 9.54
CA ILE A 124 -9.00 -10.24 10.83
C ILE A 124 -9.03 -11.77 11.06
N ARG A 125 -10.17 -12.41 10.79
CA ARG A 125 -10.29 -13.88 10.96
C ARG A 125 -9.39 -14.65 10.01
N LEU A 126 -9.16 -14.15 8.81
CA LEU A 126 -8.20 -14.73 7.86
C LEU A 126 -6.77 -14.58 8.38
N VAL A 127 -6.39 -13.39 8.86
CA VAL A 127 -5.05 -13.15 9.44
C VAL A 127 -4.75 -14.14 10.56
N LEU A 128 -5.64 -14.27 11.54
CA LEU A 128 -5.47 -15.20 12.66
C LEU A 128 -5.40 -16.67 12.19
N ALA A 129 -6.18 -17.05 11.20
CA ALA A 129 -6.15 -18.40 10.66
C ALA A 129 -4.81 -18.71 9.97
N LEU A 130 -4.28 -17.78 9.17
CA LEU A 130 -2.99 -17.92 8.51
C LEU A 130 -1.84 -17.99 9.51
N GLN A 131 -1.86 -17.19 10.57
CA GLN A 131 -0.89 -17.24 11.67
C GLN A 131 -0.93 -18.59 12.39
N ASN A 132 -2.13 -19.12 12.67
CA ASN A 132 -2.29 -20.47 13.26
C ASN A 132 -1.80 -21.60 12.35
N MET A 133 -1.70 -21.35 11.03
CA MET A 133 -1.09 -22.29 10.08
C MET A 133 0.44 -22.13 9.98
N GLY A 134 1.04 -21.20 10.75
CA GLY A 134 2.47 -20.93 10.79
C GLY A 134 2.97 -19.91 9.79
N CYS A 135 2.09 -19.20 9.09
CA CYS A 135 2.49 -18.11 8.21
C CYS A 135 2.73 -16.82 9.00
N ARG A 136 3.79 -16.08 8.65
CA ARG A 136 3.92 -14.68 9.01
C ARG A 136 2.99 -13.86 8.11
N VAL A 137 2.09 -13.07 8.69
CA VAL A 137 1.12 -12.25 7.96
C VAL A 137 1.46 -10.77 8.06
N GLU A 138 1.77 -10.16 6.92
CA GLU A 138 2.08 -8.74 6.80
C GLU A 138 0.95 -8.05 6.04
N VAL A 139 0.37 -7.00 6.64
CA VAL A 139 -0.71 -6.23 6.03
C VAL A 139 -0.16 -4.94 5.45
N ILE A 140 -0.53 -4.66 4.20
CA ILE A 140 -0.27 -3.39 3.54
C ILE A 140 -1.62 -2.74 3.24
N GLY A 141 -1.81 -1.53 3.75
CA GLY A 141 -3.01 -0.74 3.51
C GLY A 141 -2.66 0.71 3.20
N PHE A 142 -3.66 1.51 2.81
CA PHE A 142 -3.49 2.92 2.49
C PHE A 142 -4.29 3.78 3.47
N LYS A 143 -5.40 4.38 3.05
CA LYS A 143 -6.33 5.12 3.93
C LYS A 143 -7.38 4.17 4.54
N HIS A 144 -7.96 4.58 5.65
CA HIS A 144 -9.12 3.90 6.29
C HIS A 144 -8.86 2.43 6.64
N VAL A 145 -7.66 2.10 7.08
CA VAL A 145 -7.34 0.74 7.53
C VAL A 145 -7.88 0.52 8.95
N SER A 146 -8.60 -0.59 9.17
CA SER A 146 -9.05 -0.98 10.51
C SER A 146 -7.89 -1.09 11.48
N ASN A 147 -8.03 -0.49 12.67
CA ASN A 147 -7.01 -0.57 13.71
C ASN A 147 -6.87 -1.99 14.23
N GLU A 148 -7.98 -2.70 14.36
CA GLU A 148 -7.99 -4.09 14.81
C GLU A 148 -7.25 -5.00 13.80
N LEU A 149 -7.34 -4.70 12.50
CA LEU A 149 -6.58 -5.42 11.47
C LEU A 149 -5.08 -5.16 11.59
N LYS A 150 -4.67 -3.90 11.86
CA LYS A 150 -3.26 -3.54 12.09
C LYS A 150 -2.69 -4.27 13.31
N GLU A 151 -3.48 -4.37 14.38
CA GLU A 151 -3.08 -5.04 15.62
C GLU A 151 -3.03 -6.57 15.48
N ALA A 152 -3.92 -7.16 14.68
CA ALA A 152 -3.96 -8.61 14.46
C ALA A 152 -2.79 -9.11 13.59
N ALA A 153 -2.27 -8.29 12.69
CA ALA A 153 -1.18 -8.67 11.78
C ALA A 153 0.17 -8.74 12.50
N ASP A 154 1.08 -9.61 12.04
CA ASP A 154 2.46 -9.64 12.53
C ASP A 154 3.22 -8.34 12.23
N SER A 155 2.85 -7.66 11.16
CA SER A 155 3.28 -6.30 10.87
C SER A 155 2.29 -5.59 9.95
N PHE A 156 2.17 -4.27 10.15
CA PHE A 156 1.45 -3.38 9.25
C PHE A 156 2.40 -2.35 8.66
N LEU A 157 2.25 -2.08 7.36
CA LEU A 157 2.96 -1.03 6.67
C LEU A 157 1.99 -0.24 5.79
N SER A 158 2.05 1.08 5.88
CA SER A 158 1.32 1.92 4.93
C SER A 158 1.93 1.80 3.53
N GLY A 159 1.09 1.52 2.53
CA GLY A 159 1.50 1.44 1.14
C GLY A 159 2.07 2.75 0.60
N PHE A 160 1.71 3.89 1.20
CA PHE A 160 2.31 5.18 0.87
C PHE A 160 3.80 5.26 1.20
N LEU A 161 4.28 4.50 2.19
CA LEU A 161 5.67 4.50 2.63
C LEU A 161 6.56 3.52 1.86
N ILE A 162 5.99 2.68 1.00
CA ILE A 162 6.77 1.75 0.17
C ILE A 162 7.31 2.51 -1.03
N PRO A 163 8.63 2.63 -1.18
CA PRO A 163 9.25 3.40 -2.28
C PRO A 163 8.82 2.88 -3.65
N GLY A 164 8.35 3.78 -4.50
CA GLY A 164 7.93 3.46 -5.86
C GLY A 164 6.60 2.71 -6.00
N LEU A 165 5.94 2.31 -4.90
CA LEU A 165 4.66 1.60 -4.97
C LEU A 165 3.54 2.48 -5.55
N LEU A 166 3.47 3.74 -5.11
CA LEU A 166 2.62 4.75 -5.73
C LEU A 166 3.47 5.86 -6.34
N PRO A 167 3.08 6.37 -7.51
CA PRO A 167 3.78 7.51 -8.10
C PRO A 167 3.71 8.71 -7.15
N ILE A 168 4.84 9.44 -7.07
CA ILE A 168 4.90 10.73 -6.40
C ILE A 168 4.71 11.78 -7.48
N ALA A 169 3.90 12.81 -7.22
CA ALA A 169 3.61 13.85 -8.20
C ALA A 169 4.90 14.52 -8.69
N ALA A 170 4.99 14.75 -10.00
CA ALA A 170 6.21 15.05 -10.75
C ALA A 170 6.91 16.40 -10.42
N GLN A 171 6.45 17.18 -9.46
CA GLN A 171 7.00 18.51 -9.17
C GLN A 171 8.31 18.52 -8.37
N GLY A 172 8.81 17.38 -7.88
CA GLY A 172 9.97 17.30 -6.98
C GLY A 172 11.20 16.53 -7.48
N GLY A 173 11.18 15.97 -8.69
CA GLY A 173 12.30 15.18 -9.23
C GLY A 173 12.51 13.83 -8.54
N GLU A 174 13.59 13.12 -8.93
CA GLU A 174 13.90 11.75 -8.50
C GLU A 174 14.18 11.59 -6.99
N ASN A 175 14.44 12.69 -6.26
CA ASN A 175 14.81 12.68 -4.85
C ASN A 175 13.64 12.90 -3.88
N ARG A 176 12.39 12.93 -4.38
CA ARG A 176 11.21 13.09 -3.53
C ARG A 176 10.85 11.78 -2.86
N GLN A 177 10.62 11.83 -1.56
CA GLN A 177 10.34 10.67 -0.71
C GLN A 177 9.06 10.87 0.09
N ARG A 178 8.50 9.77 0.59
CA ARG A 178 7.44 9.78 1.61
C ARG A 178 7.97 9.24 2.92
N GLY A 179 7.57 9.87 4.02
CA GLY A 179 7.98 9.43 5.35
C GLY A 179 7.08 9.97 6.45
N ILE A 180 7.39 9.54 7.65
CA ILE A 180 6.68 9.92 8.88
C ILE A 180 7.62 10.70 9.81
N PRO A 181 7.10 11.65 10.61
CA PRO A 181 7.92 12.40 11.56
C PRO A 181 8.29 11.52 12.75
N ILE A 182 9.52 11.71 13.23
CA ILE A 182 10.01 11.13 14.48
C ILE A 182 10.78 12.18 15.27
N ASN A 183 10.65 12.15 16.59
CA ASN A 183 11.41 12.99 17.52
C ASN A 183 11.33 14.50 17.21
N TYR A 184 10.14 15.01 16.87
CA TYR A 184 9.96 16.44 16.64
C TYR A 184 10.03 17.23 17.96
N ASN A 185 10.83 18.30 17.97
CA ASN A 185 10.94 19.25 19.07
C ASN A 185 10.23 20.56 18.68
N PRO A 186 9.04 20.86 19.24
CA PRO A 186 8.27 22.04 18.87
C PRO A 186 8.94 23.36 19.28
N ASP A 187 9.71 23.39 20.39
CA ASP A 187 10.36 24.60 20.87
C ASP A 187 11.50 25.06 19.93
N ARG A 188 12.11 24.11 19.24
CA ARG A 188 13.21 24.34 18.32
C ARG A 188 12.84 24.17 16.86
N GLY A 189 11.63 23.72 16.56
CA GLY A 189 11.10 23.55 15.21
C GLY A 189 11.80 22.49 14.36
N PHE A 190 12.49 21.50 14.93
CA PHE A 190 13.17 20.47 14.17
C PHE A 190 12.83 19.04 14.61
N GLY A 191 13.07 18.11 13.72
CA GLY A 191 12.90 16.68 13.96
C GLY A 191 13.59 15.85 12.90
N PHE A 192 13.17 14.60 12.79
CA PHE A 192 13.62 13.69 11.75
C PHE A 192 12.42 13.10 11.03
N MET A 193 12.54 12.91 9.70
CA MET A 193 11.63 12.11 8.88
C MET A 193 12.19 10.71 8.73
N ARG A 194 11.41 9.69 9.10
CA ARG A 194 11.72 8.30 8.77
C ARG A 194 11.11 7.97 7.42
N PHE A 195 11.92 7.44 6.53
CA PHE A 195 11.51 6.96 5.21
C PHE A 195 12.16 5.61 4.92
N TYR A 196 11.77 4.96 3.83
CA TYR A 196 12.28 3.64 3.50
C TYR A 196 12.99 3.65 2.14
N ARG A 197 13.91 2.71 1.97
CA ARG A 197 14.46 2.31 0.67
C ARG A 197 14.19 0.83 0.47
N LEU A 198 13.73 0.47 -0.71
CA LEU A 198 13.63 -0.93 -1.09
C LEU A 198 14.99 -1.39 -1.61
N THR A 199 15.51 -2.46 -1.01
CA THR A 199 16.80 -3.08 -1.32
C THR A 199 16.61 -4.57 -1.51
N PRO A 200 17.58 -5.30 -2.09
CA PRO A 200 17.51 -6.76 -2.17
C PRO A 200 17.32 -7.46 -0.82
N GLU A 201 17.74 -6.84 0.27
CA GLU A 201 17.58 -7.37 1.64
C GLU A 201 16.22 -7.04 2.25
N GLY A 202 15.44 -6.15 1.64
CA GLY A 202 14.12 -5.71 2.10
C GLY A 202 13.99 -4.19 2.21
N LEU A 203 13.02 -3.76 3.01
CA LEU A 203 12.80 -2.35 3.30
C LEU A 203 13.76 -1.89 4.39
N LEU A 204 14.68 -1.00 4.00
CA LEU A 204 15.63 -0.38 4.90
C LEU A 204 15.11 0.97 5.39
N ALA A 205 14.87 1.09 6.70
CA ALA A 205 14.48 2.35 7.32
C ALA A 205 15.68 3.31 7.36
N GLN A 206 15.45 4.55 6.93
CA GLN A 206 16.40 5.65 7.01
C GLN A 206 15.76 6.85 7.70
N SER A 207 16.58 7.76 8.19
CA SER A 207 16.10 9.02 8.74
C SER A 207 16.87 10.21 8.15
N VAL A 208 16.16 11.31 7.99
CA VAL A 208 16.72 12.58 7.51
C VAL A 208 16.25 13.71 8.42
N PHE A 209 17.13 14.62 8.74
CA PHE A 209 16.82 15.82 9.52
C PHE A 209 15.85 16.73 8.76
N PHE A 210 14.94 17.40 9.48
CA PHE A 210 14.13 18.48 8.94
C PHE A 210 13.94 19.60 9.94
N HIS A 211 13.67 20.79 9.43
CA HIS A 211 13.22 21.95 10.20
C HIS A 211 11.88 22.44 9.67
N CYS A 212 10.94 22.86 10.54
CA CYS A 212 9.58 23.27 10.17
C CYS A 212 9.56 24.44 9.16
N SER A 213 10.60 25.30 9.15
CA SER A 213 10.74 26.35 8.12
C SER A 213 10.82 25.83 6.68
N LYS A 214 11.04 24.53 6.49
CA LYS A 214 11.04 23.87 5.16
C LYS A 214 9.67 23.26 4.80
N ALA A 215 8.65 23.52 5.64
CA ALA A 215 7.27 23.07 5.51
C ALA A 215 6.30 24.25 5.74
N PRO A 216 6.36 25.35 4.97
CA PRO A 216 5.67 26.59 5.28
C PRO A 216 4.14 26.47 5.28
N GLU A 217 3.59 25.48 4.58
CA GLU A 217 2.15 25.23 4.49
C GLU A 217 1.65 24.15 5.46
N VAL A 218 2.55 23.58 6.27
CA VAL A 218 2.23 22.49 7.20
C VAL A 218 2.07 23.07 8.62
N ASN A 219 0.96 22.71 9.29
CA ASN A 219 0.82 23.01 10.70
C ASN A 219 1.80 22.15 11.52
N ASP A 220 2.64 22.78 12.32
CA ASP A 220 3.68 22.14 13.13
C ASP A 220 3.15 21.04 14.05
N SER A 221 1.89 21.12 14.49
CA SER A 221 1.25 20.08 15.32
C SER A 221 1.17 18.73 14.61
N LEU A 222 1.14 18.70 13.25
CA LEU A 222 1.11 17.46 12.48
C LEU A 222 2.42 16.66 12.62
N PHE A 223 3.55 17.31 12.96
CA PHE A 223 4.81 16.61 13.19
C PHE A 223 4.88 15.90 14.55
N LEU A 224 3.92 16.12 15.44
CA LEU A 224 3.83 15.42 16.72
C LEU A 224 3.20 14.04 16.61
N ASP A 225 2.50 13.76 15.51
CA ASP A 225 1.82 12.50 15.28
C ASP A 225 2.54 11.72 14.17
N SER A 226 3.15 10.60 14.54
CA SER A 226 3.86 9.70 13.62
C SER A 226 2.93 8.91 12.67
N SER A 227 1.61 9.07 12.78
CA SER A 227 0.66 8.52 11.80
C SER A 227 0.56 9.38 10.54
N ASN A 228 0.93 10.67 10.63
CA ASN A 228 0.91 11.59 9.49
C ASN A 228 2.04 11.28 8.51
N ILE A 229 1.70 11.24 7.23
CA ILE A 229 2.65 10.98 6.15
C ILE A 229 2.94 12.29 5.41
N PHE A 230 4.22 12.52 5.15
CA PHE A 230 4.70 13.70 4.43
C PHE A 230 5.43 13.29 3.17
N GLU A 231 5.31 14.13 2.14
CA GLU A 231 6.19 14.12 0.98
C GLU A 231 7.25 15.19 1.12
N PHE A 232 8.50 14.88 0.81
CA PHE A 232 9.63 15.80 0.92
C PHE A 232 10.74 15.44 -0.05
N THR A 233 11.61 16.41 -0.32
CA THR A 233 12.80 16.21 -1.15
C THR A 233 14.04 16.12 -0.25
N ILE A 234 14.94 15.15 -0.51
CA ILE A 234 16.20 15.04 0.22
C ILE A 234 17.25 15.88 -0.51
N VAL A 235 17.78 16.89 0.18
CA VAL A 235 18.75 17.84 -0.35
C VAL A 235 20.04 17.80 0.49
N LYS A 236 21.20 17.94 -0.15
CA LYS A 236 22.45 18.22 0.56
C LYS A 236 22.47 19.70 0.93
N ASN A 237 22.52 19.99 2.22
CA ASN A 237 22.58 21.38 2.69
C ASN A 237 24.00 21.94 2.41
N PRO A 238 24.14 22.98 1.56
CA PRO A 238 25.44 23.58 1.24
C PRO A 238 26.09 24.28 2.45
N ASP A 239 25.27 24.78 3.37
CA ASP A 239 25.73 25.55 4.54
C ASP A 239 26.14 24.67 5.74
N ASN A 240 25.85 23.36 5.69
CA ASN A 240 26.04 22.45 6.82
C ASN A 240 26.85 21.20 6.44
N SER A 241 28.11 21.38 6.04
CA SER A 241 29.10 20.30 5.81
C SER A 241 28.61 19.10 4.98
N GLY A 242 27.65 19.32 4.07
CA GLY A 242 27.11 18.29 3.17
C GLY A 242 26.13 17.32 3.83
N ARG A 243 25.58 17.64 5.01
CA ARG A 243 24.50 16.86 5.63
C ARG A 243 23.25 16.91 4.77
N THR A 244 22.54 15.81 4.73
CA THR A 244 21.24 15.71 4.03
C THR A 244 20.12 16.19 4.94
N GLU A 245 19.20 16.96 4.36
CA GLU A 245 18.01 17.50 5.03
C GLU A 245 16.76 17.28 4.16
N ALA A 246 15.59 17.16 4.81
CA ALA A 246 14.31 17.16 4.11
C ALA A 246 13.83 18.59 3.88
N TRP A 247 13.55 18.92 2.63
CA TRP A 247 13.06 20.20 2.16
C TRP A 247 11.77 20.03 1.38
N ASP A 248 11.05 21.14 1.16
CA ASP A 248 9.80 21.14 0.39
C ASP A 248 8.82 20.09 0.91
N ILE A 249 8.51 20.21 2.21
CA ILE A 249 7.74 19.24 2.96
C ILE A 249 6.26 19.59 2.85
N HIS A 250 5.45 18.63 2.42
CA HIS A 250 3.99 18.75 2.32
C HIS A 250 3.32 17.58 3.03
N SER A 251 2.17 17.83 3.66
CA SER A 251 1.35 16.73 4.19
C SER A 251 0.66 15.98 3.05
N LEU A 252 0.62 14.66 3.11
CA LEU A 252 -0.07 13.84 2.12
C LEU A 252 -1.61 13.93 2.26
N ASP A 253 -2.11 14.31 3.43
CA ASP A 253 -3.55 14.41 3.76
C ASP A 253 -4.08 15.85 3.77
N ALA A 254 -3.29 16.82 3.28
CA ALA A 254 -3.67 18.23 3.17
C ALA A 254 -4.43 18.49 1.86
#